data_d4f1fad5f0334cc5a5d381e835bdf335
#
_entry.id   d4f1fad5f0334cc5a5d381e835bdf335
#
_cell.length_a   1.000
_cell.length_b   1.000
_cell.length_c   1.000
_cell.angle_alpha   90.00
_cell.angle_beta   90.00
_cell.angle_gamma   90.00
#
_symmetry.space_group_name_H-M   'P 1'
#
loop_
_entity.id
_entity.type
_entity.pdbx_description
1 polymer ?
#
loop_
_entity_poly.entity_id
_entity_poly.type
_entity_poly.pdbx_seq_one_letter_code
_entity_poly.pdbx_strand_id
1 'polypeptide(L)'
;MGVTALAATALANDRPPAEWLAVWLSASVLALAIGGWAMALKARRGGTSVLSYSGRRFVLSYVPPLAVGGLLTLVLVRAGLYSALPGTWLLLYGTGVVTGGAFSVRVVPLMGLCFMALGAIALLVPPGWGEWLLAAGFGGLHIIFGLIIAGRYGG
;
A
#
# COMPACT_ATOMS: atom_id res chain seq x y z
N MET A 1 -4.60 6.74 -4.96
CA MET A 1 -3.78 5.54 -4.73
C MET A 1 -4.01 4.45 -5.81
N GLY A 2 -5.23 3.91 -6.02
CA GLY A 2 -5.42 2.85 -7.02
C GLY A 2 -4.99 3.23 -8.44
N VAL A 3 -5.36 4.42 -8.90
CA VAL A 3 -4.99 4.91 -10.24
C VAL A 3 -3.48 5.11 -10.38
N THR A 4 -2.79 5.60 -9.35
CA THR A 4 -1.32 5.76 -9.37
C THR A 4 -0.61 4.42 -9.50
N ALA A 5 -1.13 3.38 -8.87
CA ALA A 5 -0.57 2.03 -8.97
C ALA A 5 -0.79 1.41 -10.36
N LEU A 6 -1.99 1.56 -10.95
CA LEU A 6 -2.24 1.10 -12.31
C LEU A 6 -1.36 1.83 -13.34
N ALA A 7 -1.16 3.14 -13.17
CA ALA A 7 -0.23 3.90 -13.98
C ALA A 7 1.22 3.42 -13.80
N ALA A 8 1.63 3.11 -12.56
CA ALA A 8 2.95 2.57 -12.30
C ALA A 8 3.16 1.22 -12.99
N THR A 9 2.17 0.30 -12.92
CA THR A 9 2.22 -0.98 -13.65
C THR A 9 2.43 -0.76 -15.16
N ALA A 10 1.66 0.14 -15.78
CA ALA A 10 1.77 0.42 -17.20
C ALA A 10 3.13 1.04 -17.59
N LEU A 11 3.71 1.86 -16.70
CA LEU A 11 4.99 2.52 -16.93
C LEU A 11 6.19 1.63 -16.60
N ALA A 12 6.05 0.70 -15.65
CA ALA A 12 7.13 -0.16 -15.19
C ALA A 12 7.29 -1.44 -16.02
N ASN A 13 6.26 -1.81 -16.78
CA ASN A 13 6.27 -3.03 -17.57
C ASN A 13 7.49 -3.07 -18.51
N ASP A 14 8.17 -4.22 -18.55
CA ASP A 14 9.35 -4.50 -19.39
C ASP A 14 10.56 -3.58 -19.15
N ARG A 15 10.61 -2.84 -18.04
CA ARG A 15 11.76 -2.00 -17.68
C ARG A 15 12.85 -2.77 -16.94
N PRO A 16 14.11 -2.32 -17.07
CA PRO A 16 15.21 -2.84 -16.24
C PRO A 16 14.87 -2.71 -14.74
N PRO A 17 15.38 -3.61 -13.89
CA PRO A 17 15.02 -3.65 -12.46
C PRO A 17 15.19 -2.33 -11.71
N ALA A 18 16.22 -1.55 -12.01
CA ALA A 18 16.45 -0.26 -11.38
C ALA A 18 15.41 0.80 -11.78
N GLU A 19 15.01 0.83 -13.06
CA GLU A 19 13.99 1.74 -13.54
C GLU A 19 12.60 1.33 -13.02
N TRP A 20 12.31 0.03 -13.03
CA TRP A 20 11.11 -0.54 -12.42
C TRP A 20 10.97 -0.09 -10.96
N LEU A 21 12.02 -0.25 -10.17
CA LEU A 21 12.05 0.18 -8.78
C LEU A 21 11.80 1.69 -8.64
N ALA A 22 12.44 2.51 -9.47
CA ALA A 22 12.27 3.97 -9.45
C ALA A 22 10.81 4.38 -9.74
N VAL A 23 10.16 3.75 -10.72
CA VAL A 23 8.74 3.99 -11.03
C VAL A 23 7.86 3.67 -9.82
N TRP A 24 8.01 2.48 -9.23
CA TRP A 24 7.19 2.05 -8.09
C TRP A 24 7.44 2.89 -6.83
N LEU A 25 8.68 3.25 -6.52
CA LEU A 25 8.98 4.13 -5.40
C LEU A 25 8.41 5.53 -5.61
N SER A 26 8.53 6.10 -6.82
CA SER A 26 7.95 7.40 -7.14
C SER A 26 6.42 7.39 -7.02
N ALA A 27 5.76 6.34 -7.52
CA ALA A 27 4.32 6.15 -7.39
C ALA A 27 3.90 6.01 -5.91
N SER A 28 4.71 5.32 -5.10
CA SER A 28 4.45 5.15 -3.66
C SER A 28 4.54 6.48 -2.91
N VAL A 29 5.55 7.30 -3.17
CA VAL A 29 5.69 8.64 -2.59
C VAL A 29 4.50 9.53 -2.98
N LEU A 30 4.13 9.54 -4.27
CA LEU A 30 2.98 10.29 -4.76
C LEU A 30 1.67 9.82 -4.11
N ALA A 31 1.46 8.50 -4.00
CA ALA A 31 0.28 7.92 -3.37
C ALA A 31 0.19 8.28 -1.88
N LEU A 32 1.32 8.24 -1.15
CA LEU A 32 1.38 8.66 0.26
C LEU A 32 1.10 10.16 0.42
N ALA A 33 1.64 11.00 -0.45
CA ALA A 33 1.38 12.44 -0.44
C ALA A 33 -0.11 12.75 -0.67
N ILE A 34 -0.73 12.15 -1.70
CA ILE A 34 -2.16 12.31 -2.01
C ILE A 34 -3.02 11.77 -0.85
N GLY A 35 -2.70 10.60 -0.31
CA GLY A 35 -3.44 9.99 0.79
C GLY A 35 -3.35 10.80 2.08
N GLY A 36 -2.15 11.26 2.43
CA GLY A 36 -1.91 12.11 3.58
C GLY A 36 -2.63 13.47 3.47
N TRP A 37 -2.58 14.09 2.28
CA TRP A 37 -3.31 15.33 2.01
C TRP A 37 -4.83 15.14 2.12
N ALA A 38 -5.38 14.10 1.52
CA ALA A 38 -6.81 13.78 1.60
C ALA A 38 -7.26 13.53 3.06
N MET A 39 -6.45 12.79 3.83
CA MET A 39 -6.71 12.56 5.26
C MET A 39 -6.68 13.87 6.07
N ALA A 40 -5.70 14.73 5.84
CA ALA A 40 -5.61 16.02 6.50
C ALA A 40 -6.80 16.92 6.16
N LEU A 41 -7.24 16.93 4.89
CA LEU A 41 -8.40 17.71 4.44
C LEU A 41 -9.69 17.20 5.10
N LYS A 42 -9.89 15.87 5.16
CA LYS A 42 -11.05 15.26 5.82
C LYS A 42 -11.08 15.58 7.33
N ALA A 43 -9.93 15.49 8.01
CA ALA A 43 -9.81 15.83 9.43
C ALA A 43 -10.20 17.29 9.69
N ARG A 44 -9.71 18.23 8.86
CA ARG A 44 -10.05 19.66 8.96
C ARG A 44 -11.55 19.91 8.77
N ARG A 45 -12.19 19.27 7.77
CA ARG A 45 -13.63 19.41 7.52
C ARG A 45 -14.48 18.83 8.65
N GLY A 46 -14.03 17.77 9.30
CA GLY A 46 -14.69 17.14 10.44
C GLY A 46 -14.41 17.81 11.80
N GLY A 47 -13.69 18.96 11.84
CA GLY A 47 -13.32 19.62 13.09
C GLY A 47 -12.40 18.79 13.99
N THR A 48 -11.75 17.74 13.43
CA THR A 48 -10.85 16.84 14.16
C THR A 48 -9.40 17.09 13.74
N SER A 49 -8.45 16.76 14.64
CA SER A 49 -7.03 16.83 14.30
C SER A 49 -6.53 15.46 13.82
N VAL A 50 -5.67 15.46 12.80
CA VAL A 50 -4.91 14.25 12.40
C VAL A 50 -4.05 13.74 13.57
N LEU A 51 -3.67 14.63 14.49
CA LEU A 51 -2.95 14.34 15.73
C LEU A 51 -3.87 13.91 16.88
N SER A 52 -5.16 13.67 16.63
CA SER A 52 -6.07 13.09 17.61
C SER A 52 -5.52 11.74 18.11
N TYR A 53 -6.01 11.30 19.26
CA TYR A 53 -5.61 10.03 19.87
C TYR A 53 -5.72 8.85 18.89
N SER A 54 -6.82 8.76 18.13
CA SER A 54 -7.02 7.72 17.10
C SER A 54 -6.09 7.88 15.92
N GLY A 55 -5.86 9.10 15.42
CA GLY A 55 -4.94 9.38 14.34
C GLY A 55 -3.50 9.02 14.69
N ARG A 56 -3.05 9.37 15.89
CA ARG A 56 -1.71 9.01 16.39
C ARG A 56 -1.55 7.50 16.51
N ARG A 57 -2.55 6.78 17.02
CA ARG A 57 -2.51 5.31 17.08
C ARG A 57 -2.44 4.67 15.70
N PHE A 58 -3.22 5.18 14.74
CA PHE A 58 -3.15 4.73 13.36
C PHE A 58 -1.73 4.89 12.80
N VAL A 59 -1.13 6.08 12.94
CA VAL A 59 0.23 6.34 12.45
C VAL A 59 1.25 5.43 13.13
N LEU A 60 1.21 5.28 14.46
CA LEU A 60 2.13 4.42 15.21
C LEU A 60 1.99 2.94 14.85
N SER A 61 0.82 2.49 14.43
CA SER A 61 0.60 1.11 14.00
C SER A 61 0.97 0.87 12.53
N TYR A 62 0.87 1.91 11.69
CA TYR A 62 1.08 1.81 10.26
C TYR A 62 2.53 2.06 9.83
N VAL A 63 3.23 2.99 10.50
CA VAL A 63 4.59 3.39 10.14
C VAL A 63 5.63 2.26 10.31
N PRO A 64 5.64 1.47 11.41
CA PRO A 64 6.65 0.43 11.59
C PRO A 64 6.70 -0.61 10.47
N PRO A 65 5.59 -1.22 10.00
CA PRO A 65 5.62 -2.12 8.86
C PRO A 65 6.17 -1.47 7.58
N LEU A 66 5.87 -0.19 7.33
CA LEU A 66 6.41 0.54 6.18
C LEU A 66 7.91 0.80 6.31
N ALA A 67 8.40 1.14 7.51
CA ALA A 67 9.83 1.32 7.76
C ALA A 67 10.60 0.02 7.55
N VAL A 68 10.07 -1.11 8.04
CA VAL A 68 10.62 -2.45 7.77
C VAL A 68 10.59 -2.74 6.28
N GLY A 69 9.52 -2.37 5.56
CA GLY A 69 9.42 -2.50 4.11
C GLY A 69 10.52 -1.75 3.37
N GLY A 70 10.81 -0.52 3.78
CA GLY A 70 11.90 0.28 3.23
C GLY A 70 13.29 -0.38 3.46
N LEU A 71 13.53 -0.86 4.69
CA LEU A 71 14.78 -1.56 5.02
C LEU A 71 14.93 -2.86 4.21
N LEU A 72 13.88 -3.68 4.13
CA LEU A 72 13.89 -4.92 3.35
C LEU A 72 14.06 -4.64 1.86
N THR A 73 13.47 -3.57 1.33
CA THR A 73 13.69 -3.14 -0.05
C THR A 73 15.18 -2.93 -0.31
N LEU A 74 15.88 -2.19 0.56
CA LEU A 74 17.31 -1.96 0.44
C LEU A 74 18.12 -3.26 0.47
N VAL A 75 17.79 -4.17 1.39
CA VAL A 75 18.45 -5.48 1.53
C VAL A 75 18.23 -6.34 0.28
N LEU A 76 17.01 -6.46 -0.19
CA LEU A 76 16.64 -7.28 -1.35
C LEU A 76 17.27 -6.74 -2.64
N VAL A 77 17.29 -5.42 -2.82
CA VAL A 77 17.95 -4.77 -3.96
C VAL A 77 19.45 -5.05 -3.95
N ARG A 78 20.11 -4.92 -2.80
CA ARG A 78 21.54 -5.25 -2.66
C ARG A 78 21.86 -6.72 -2.93
N ALA A 79 20.92 -7.60 -2.61
CA ALA A 79 21.04 -9.03 -2.88
C ALA A 79 20.64 -9.42 -4.31
N GLY A 80 20.18 -8.49 -5.15
CA GLY A 80 19.67 -8.76 -6.51
C GLY A 80 18.34 -9.46 -6.55
N LEU A 81 17.60 -9.54 -5.43
CA LEU A 81 16.34 -10.28 -5.28
C LEU A 81 15.12 -9.41 -5.60
N TYR A 82 15.09 -8.76 -6.76
CA TYR A 82 14.01 -7.86 -7.18
C TYR A 82 12.65 -8.58 -7.27
N SER A 83 12.63 -9.85 -7.62
CA SER A 83 11.41 -10.65 -7.72
C SER A 83 10.66 -10.83 -6.39
N ALA A 84 11.34 -10.67 -5.25
CA ALA A 84 10.72 -10.77 -3.94
C ALA A 84 10.07 -9.43 -3.48
N LEU A 85 10.37 -8.31 -4.14
CA LEU A 85 9.87 -6.99 -3.73
C LEU A 85 8.33 -6.90 -3.77
N PRO A 86 7.64 -7.36 -4.84
CA PRO A 86 6.18 -7.30 -4.90
C PRO A 86 5.50 -7.95 -3.70
N GLY A 87 5.89 -9.18 -3.39
CA GLY A 87 5.32 -9.93 -2.28
C GLY A 87 5.64 -9.29 -0.92
N THR A 88 6.88 -8.84 -0.73
CA THR A 88 7.31 -8.15 0.49
C THR A 88 6.50 -6.86 0.73
N TRP A 89 6.30 -6.05 -0.31
CA TRP A 89 5.55 -4.81 -0.21
C TRP A 89 4.08 -5.04 0.11
N LEU A 90 3.44 -6.00 -0.58
CA LEU A 90 2.04 -6.36 -0.34
C LEU A 90 1.83 -6.89 1.08
N LEU A 91 2.72 -7.76 1.58
CA LEU A 91 2.64 -8.30 2.94
C LEU A 91 2.78 -7.21 3.99
N LEU A 92 3.81 -6.38 3.91
CA LEU A 92 4.07 -5.34 4.90
C LEU A 92 3.05 -4.21 4.86
N TYR A 93 2.62 -3.82 3.66
CA TYR A 93 1.52 -2.88 3.50
C TYR A 93 0.23 -3.44 4.12
N GLY A 94 -0.11 -4.70 3.79
CA GLY A 94 -1.27 -5.39 4.36
C GLY A 94 -1.21 -5.47 5.89
N THR A 95 -0.06 -5.80 6.45
CA THR A 95 0.16 -5.80 7.91
C THR A 95 -0.10 -4.41 8.50
N GLY A 96 0.44 -3.36 7.89
CA GLY A 96 0.18 -1.97 8.31
C GLY A 96 -1.30 -1.59 8.25
N VAL A 97 -2.01 -2.04 7.19
CA VAL A 97 -3.46 -1.79 7.04
C VAL A 97 -4.27 -2.58 8.09
N VAL A 98 -3.91 -3.82 8.41
CA VAL A 98 -4.58 -4.60 9.47
C VAL A 98 -4.37 -3.93 10.83
N THR A 99 -3.13 -3.62 11.19
CA THR A 99 -2.81 -3.05 12.51
C THR A 99 -3.35 -1.63 12.68
N GLY A 100 -3.19 -0.77 11.68
CA GLY A 100 -3.76 0.59 11.69
C GLY A 100 -5.28 0.57 11.59
N GLY A 101 -5.84 -0.32 10.79
CA GLY A 101 -7.27 -0.49 10.58
C GLY A 101 -8.04 -1.06 11.78
N ALA A 102 -7.35 -1.64 12.76
CA ALA A 102 -7.96 -2.14 14.00
C ALA A 102 -8.76 -1.04 14.76
N PHE A 103 -8.43 0.22 14.52
CA PHE A 103 -9.11 1.39 15.09
C PHE A 103 -10.08 2.08 14.13
N SER A 104 -10.44 1.42 13.02
CA SER A 104 -11.28 1.94 11.95
C SER A 104 -12.49 1.02 11.71
N VAL A 105 -13.18 1.20 10.59
CA VAL A 105 -14.30 0.33 10.18
C VAL A 105 -13.79 -1.06 9.78
N ARG A 106 -14.57 -2.11 10.05
CA ARG A 106 -14.18 -3.52 9.83
C ARG A 106 -13.69 -3.85 8.42
N VAL A 107 -14.10 -3.06 7.44
CA VAL A 107 -13.69 -3.23 6.04
C VAL A 107 -12.20 -2.96 5.83
N VAL A 108 -11.58 -2.09 6.65
CA VAL A 108 -10.16 -1.75 6.52
C VAL A 108 -9.24 -2.92 6.89
N PRO A 109 -9.38 -3.59 8.06
CA PRO A 109 -8.59 -4.79 8.33
C PRO A 109 -8.78 -5.90 7.31
N LEU A 110 -10.02 -6.09 6.79
CA LEU A 110 -10.28 -7.07 5.74
C LEU A 110 -9.49 -6.76 4.46
N MET A 111 -9.45 -5.51 4.05
CA MET A 111 -8.59 -5.06 2.94
C MET A 111 -7.12 -5.44 3.19
N GLY A 112 -6.61 -5.22 4.39
CA GLY A 112 -5.25 -5.58 4.76
C GLY A 112 -4.97 -7.08 4.65
N LEU A 113 -5.92 -7.93 5.08
CA LEU A 113 -5.82 -9.38 4.91
C LEU A 113 -5.78 -9.79 3.43
N CYS A 114 -6.57 -9.14 2.56
CA CYS A 114 -6.50 -9.36 1.13
C CYS A 114 -5.11 -9.00 0.55
N PHE A 115 -4.52 -7.89 1.00
CA PHE A 115 -3.14 -7.53 0.62
C PHE A 115 -2.13 -8.58 1.07
N MET A 116 -2.25 -9.08 2.30
CA MET A 116 -1.36 -10.12 2.81
C MET A 116 -1.49 -11.43 2.02
N ALA A 117 -2.70 -11.82 1.65
CA ALA A 117 -2.94 -13.00 0.81
C ALA A 117 -2.29 -12.84 -0.57
N LEU A 118 -2.48 -11.69 -1.24
CA LEU A 118 -1.81 -11.40 -2.51
C LEU A 118 -0.29 -11.38 -2.37
N GLY A 119 0.23 -10.85 -1.26
CA GLY A 119 1.66 -10.81 -0.98
C GLY A 119 2.26 -12.21 -0.78
N ALA A 120 1.57 -13.08 -0.06
CA ALA A 120 1.97 -14.48 0.10
C ALA A 120 1.98 -15.22 -1.25
N ILE A 121 0.94 -15.02 -2.06
CA ILE A 121 0.88 -15.57 -3.43
C ILE A 121 2.07 -15.05 -4.25
N ALA A 122 2.36 -13.74 -4.20
CA ALA A 122 3.43 -13.12 -4.98
C ALA A 122 4.82 -13.68 -4.67
N LEU A 123 5.05 -14.16 -3.44
CA LEU A 123 6.32 -14.81 -3.07
C LEU A 123 6.42 -16.27 -3.54
N LEU A 124 5.29 -16.92 -3.85
CA LEU A 124 5.22 -18.35 -4.18
C LEU A 124 5.07 -18.61 -5.69
N VAL A 125 4.61 -17.63 -6.45
CA VAL A 125 4.43 -17.74 -7.91
C VAL A 125 5.69 -17.32 -8.67
N PRO A 126 5.81 -17.68 -9.97
CA PRO A 126 6.92 -17.25 -10.81
C PRO A 126 7.05 -15.71 -10.86
N PRO A 127 8.28 -15.17 -10.98
CA PRO A 127 8.55 -13.72 -10.90
C PRO A 127 7.69 -12.83 -11.83
N GLY A 128 7.32 -13.31 -13.01
CA GLY A 128 6.51 -12.54 -13.97
C GLY A 128 5.10 -12.17 -13.46
N TRP A 129 4.60 -12.82 -12.40
CA TRP A 129 3.30 -12.51 -11.81
C TRP A 129 3.34 -11.34 -10.81
N GLY A 130 4.53 -10.97 -10.36
CA GLY A 130 4.70 -9.92 -9.33
C GLY A 130 4.05 -8.60 -9.72
N GLU A 131 4.21 -8.16 -10.95
CA GLU A 131 3.63 -6.91 -11.50
C GLU A 131 2.09 -6.95 -11.47
N TRP A 132 1.50 -8.04 -11.94
CA TRP A 132 0.04 -8.20 -11.92
C TRP A 132 -0.55 -8.24 -10.52
N LEU A 133 0.17 -8.83 -9.56
CA LEU A 133 -0.25 -8.88 -8.17
C LEU A 133 -0.11 -7.52 -7.48
N LEU A 134 0.88 -6.71 -7.84
CA LEU A 134 0.96 -5.31 -7.42
C LEU A 134 -0.21 -4.49 -7.99
N ALA A 135 -0.53 -4.67 -9.28
CA ALA A 135 -1.68 -4.01 -9.90
C ALA A 135 -3.00 -4.41 -9.22
N ALA A 136 -3.20 -5.70 -8.95
CA ALA A 136 -4.38 -6.21 -8.25
C ALA A 136 -4.47 -5.65 -6.82
N GLY A 137 -3.37 -5.65 -6.07
CA GLY A 137 -3.30 -5.13 -4.71
C GLY A 137 -3.41 -3.61 -4.67
N PHE A 138 -2.37 -2.91 -5.08
CA PHE A 138 -2.32 -1.45 -4.97
C PHE A 138 -3.27 -0.74 -5.94
N GLY A 139 -3.62 -1.35 -7.08
CA GLY A 139 -4.64 -0.84 -7.99
C GLY A 139 -6.04 -1.28 -7.60
N GLY A 140 -6.34 -2.56 -7.81
CA GLY A 140 -7.68 -3.14 -7.70
C GLY A 140 -8.28 -3.04 -6.30
N LEU A 141 -7.59 -3.55 -5.26
CA LEU A 141 -8.13 -3.50 -3.90
C LEU A 141 -8.37 -2.08 -3.41
N HIS A 142 -7.48 -1.12 -3.70
CA HIS A 142 -7.72 0.27 -3.30
C HIS A 142 -8.97 0.88 -3.96
N ILE A 143 -9.24 0.55 -5.22
CA ILE A 143 -10.44 1.04 -5.90
C ILE A 143 -11.69 0.38 -5.30
N ILE A 144 -11.70 -0.96 -5.18
CA ILE A 144 -12.84 -1.71 -4.68
C ILE A 144 -13.17 -1.31 -3.25
N PHE A 145 -12.20 -1.38 -2.34
CA PHE A 145 -12.43 -1.03 -0.94
C PHE A 145 -12.68 0.46 -0.75
N GLY A 146 -12.05 1.32 -1.55
CA GLY A 146 -12.34 2.76 -1.57
C GLY A 146 -13.80 3.06 -1.91
N LEU A 147 -14.36 2.41 -2.93
CA LEU A 147 -15.77 2.53 -3.30
C LEU A 147 -16.70 1.99 -2.21
N ILE A 148 -16.36 0.84 -1.59
CA ILE A 148 -17.14 0.28 -0.48
C ILE A 148 -17.16 1.25 0.71
N ILE A 149 -16.01 1.83 1.06
CA ILE A 149 -15.91 2.79 2.17
C ILE A 149 -16.69 4.06 1.84
N ALA A 150 -16.56 4.60 0.64
CA ALA A 150 -17.28 5.79 0.23
C ALA A 150 -18.80 5.58 0.25
N GLY A 151 -19.29 4.44 -0.26
CA GLY A 151 -20.72 4.16 -0.34
C GLY A 151 -21.38 3.79 1.01
N ARG A 152 -20.63 3.14 1.94
CA ARG A 152 -21.20 2.66 3.20
C ARG A 152 -20.91 3.55 4.40
N TYR A 153 -19.82 4.31 4.37
CA TYR A 153 -19.34 5.05 5.53
C TYR A 153 -19.15 6.55 5.26
N GLY A 154 -19.66 7.03 4.13
CA GLY A 154 -19.70 8.46 3.82
C GLY A 154 -18.35 9.05 3.45
N GLY A 155 -17.48 8.26 2.81
CA GLY A 155 -16.28 8.74 2.11
C GLY A 155 -15.28 9.54 2.93
#